data_11efaeebc99e902adf24ec382a4fa4dc
#
_entry.id   11efaeebc99e902adf24ec382a4fa4dc
#
_cell.length_a   1.000
_cell.length_b   1.000
_cell.length_c   1.000
_cell.angle_alpha   90.00
_cell.angle_beta   90.00
_cell.angle_gamma   90.00
#
_symmetry.space_group_name_H-M   'P 1'
#
loop_
_entity.id
_entity.type
_entity.pdbx_description
1 polymer ?
#
loop_
_entity_poly.entity_id
_entity_poly.type
_entity_poly.pdbx_seq_one_letter_code
_entity_poly.pdbx_strand_id
1 'polypeptide(L)'
;RSIDAQLLLCAGMLPINSGTYSSQYPDHTYGTLQKAMHQQKNSRNYLLTIDKVSTWNQGVIAYSFGTDTIIAYHDFELTEAFGTHKRTGDGSFLAQCRQKIEKGEIWKKGENVYMQLVTYSGHAPFKLPEELKEIHFSPAIPQKMNDYMTTARYTDKAIGKFVEYLKTLPQYDETLIVITGDHEGLATYREEL
;
A
#
# COMPACT_ATOMS: atom_id res chain seq x y z
N ARG A 1 12.88 1.12 -4.56
CA ARG A 1 12.07 -0.09 -4.25
C ARG A 1 11.00 0.27 -3.23
N SER A 2 9.91 -0.47 -3.22
CA SER A 2 8.77 -0.21 -2.31
C SER A 2 9.20 -0.19 -0.84
N ILE A 3 10.09 -1.08 -0.43
CA ILE A 3 10.60 -1.10 0.95
C ILE A 3 11.44 0.16 1.27
N ASP A 4 12.14 0.73 0.30
CA ASP A 4 12.93 1.95 0.46
C ASP A 4 12.01 3.17 0.68
N ALA A 5 10.87 3.21 0.00
CA ALA A 5 9.86 4.23 0.22
C ALA A 5 9.25 4.15 1.63
N GLN A 6 9.05 2.93 2.15
CA GLN A 6 8.59 2.77 3.54
C GLN A 6 9.59 3.34 4.54
N LEU A 7 10.90 3.16 4.32
CA LEU A 7 11.92 3.80 5.17
C LEU A 7 11.81 5.32 5.15
N LEU A 8 11.69 5.89 3.95
CA LEU A 8 11.54 7.34 3.79
C LEU A 8 10.29 7.88 4.48
N LEU A 9 9.14 7.23 4.26
CA LEU A 9 7.84 7.67 4.78
C LEU A 9 7.73 7.48 6.30
N CYS A 10 8.23 6.36 6.82
CA CYS A 10 8.07 6.03 8.23
C CYS A 10 9.15 6.64 9.12
N ALA A 11 10.39 6.73 8.63
CA ALA A 11 11.55 7.15 9.41
C ALA A 11 12.23 8.44 8.91
N GLY A 12 11.80 8.99 7.77
CA GLY A 12 12.43 10.18 7.16
C GLY A 12 13.86 9.93 6.68
N MET A 13 14.25 8.68 6.46
CA MET A 13 15.61 8.28 6.09
C MET A 13 15.69 7.92 4.61
N LEU A 14 16.79 8.33 3.97
CA LEU A 14 17.10 7.88 2.62
C LEU A 14 17.59 6.43 2.61
N PRO A 15 17.24 5.66 1.57
CA PRO A 15 17.70 4.29 1.43
C PRO A 15 19.21 4.21 1.17
N ILE A 16 19.78 3.03 1.42
CA ILE A 16 21.18 2.74 1.12
C ILE A 16 21.40 2.55 -0.39
N ASN A 17 22.59 2.85 -0.87
CA ASN A 17 22.91 2.80 -2.30
C ASN A 17 22.91 1.39 -2.90
N SER A 18 23.14 0.36 -2.10
CA SER A 18 23.29 -1.02 -2.58
C SER A 18 22.57 -2.00 -1.64
N GLY A 19 21.85 -2.97 -2.22
CA GLY A 19 21.02 -3.90 -1.47
C GLY A 19 19.73 -3.27 -0.93
N THR A 20 19.16 -3.85 0.11
CA THR A 20 18.02 -3.30 0.84
C THR A 20 18.37 -3.15 2.31
N TYR A 21 18.00 -2.02 2.91
CA TYR A 21 18.22 -1.81 4.33
C TYR A 21 17.52 -2.89 5.17
N SER A 22 16.37 -3.35 4.73
CA SER A 22 15.57 -4.39 5.41
C SER A 22 16.25 -5.75 5.52
N SER A 23 17.15 -6.04 4.60
CA SER A 23 17.96 -7.28 4.62
C SER A 23 19.31 -7.08 5.32
N GLN A 24 19.89 -5.89 5.19
CA GLN A 24 21.23 -5.61 5.74
C GLN A 24 21.18 -5.15 7.19
N TYR A 25 20.11 -4.48 7.60
CA TYR A 25 19.97 -3.88 8.91
C TYR A 25 18.61 -4.18 9.56
N PRO A 26 18.17 -5.46 9.59
CA PRO A 26 16.85 -5.83 10.10
C PRO A 26 16.68 -5.53 11.59
N ASP A 27 17.78 -5.59 12.35
CA ASP A 27 17.80 -5.44 13.81
C ASP A 27 18.09 -4.00 14.27
N HIS A 28 18.20 -3.06 13.33
CA HIS A 28 18.42 -1.66 13.69
C HIS A 28 17.20 -1.06 14.37
N THR A 29 17.48 -0.17 15.32
CA THR A 29 16.45 0.64 15.95
C THR A 29 16.21 1.90 15.13
N TYR A 30 15.00 2.04 14.60
CA TYR A 30 14.58 3.20 13.82
C TYR A 30 13.69 4.13 14.64
N GLY A 31 13.92 5.45 14.56
CA GLY A 31 12.96 6.46 14.98
C GLY A 31 11.88 6.61 13.90
N THR A 32 10.63 6.35 14.23
CA THR A 32 9.54 6.26 13.24
C THR A 32 8.27 6.95 13.70
N LEU A 33 7.40 7.26 12.74
CA LEU A 33 6.06 7.79 13.02
C LEU A 33 5.25 6.82 13.89
N GLN A 34 5.35 5.52 13.64
CA GLN A 34 4.64 4.50 14.41
C GLN A 34 5.06 4.52 15.90
N LYS A 35 6.36 4.63 16.16
CA LYS A 35 6.86 4.74 17.55
C LYS A 35 6.45 6.06 18.22
N ALA A 36 6.39 7.15 17.45
CA ALA A 36 5.85 8.41 17.96
C ALA A 36 4.35 8.30 18.28
N MET A 37 3.58 7.60 17.45
CA MET A 37 2.17 7.32 17.72
C MET A 37 1.95 6.52 19.01
N HIS A 38 2.85 5.62 19.38
CA HIS A 38 2.75 4.87 20.65
C HIS A 38 2.81 5.75 21.91
N GLN A 39 3.22 7.00 21.77
CA GLN A 39 3.16 7.97 22.89
C GLN A 39 1.74 8.48 23.13
N GLN A 40 0.83 8.31 22.18
CA GLN A 40 -0.57 8.68 22.33
C GLN A 40 -1.33 7.61 23.10
N LYS A 41 -2.30 8.03 23.91
CA LYS A 41 -3.19 7.08 24.59
C LYS A 41 -3.97 6.26 23.57
N ASN A 42 -4.15 4.97 23.88
CA ASN A 42 -4.96 4.06 23.07
C ASN A 42 -4.54 4.05 21.57
N SER A 43 -3.24 4.13 21.32
CA SER A 43 -2.71 4.09 19.97
C SER A 43 -2.59 2.67 19.44
N ARG A 44 -2.75 2.52 18.11
CA ARG A 44 -2.59 1.25 17.42
C ARG A 44 -2.02 1.49 16.02
N ASN A 45 -1.00 0.74 15.66
CA ASN A 45 -0.31 0.86 14.38
C ASN A 45 -0.55 -0.39 13.52
N TYR A 46 -1.09 -0.19 12.33
CA TYR A 46 -1.43 -1.26 11.40
C TYR A 46 -0.61 -1.16 10.11
N LEU A 47 -0.16 -2.31 9.61
CA LEU A 47 0.29 -2.48 8.23
C LEU A 47 -0.68 -3.43 7.53
N LEU A 48 -1.30 -2.98 6.44
CA LEU A 48 -2.14 -3.79 5.57
C LEU A 48 -1.49 -3.89 4.19
N THR A 49 -1.29 -5.11 3.72
CA THR A 49 -0.66 -5.36 2.41
C THR A 49 -1.19 -6.64 1.78
N ILE A 50 -1.36 -6.64 0.48
CA ILE A 50 -1.73 -7.84 -0.28
C ILE A 50 -0.51 -8.64 -0.74
N ASP A 51 0.67 -8.28 -0.33
CA ASP A 51 1.88 -9.06 -0.57
C ASP A 51 2.27 -9.88 0.66
N LYS A 52 3.22 -10.78 0.46
CA LYS A 52 3.76 -11.61 1.54
C LYS A 52 4.70 -10.77 2.41
N VAL A 53 4.59 -10.92 3.71
CA VAL A 53 5.46 -10.22 4.68
C VAL A 53 6.94 -10.61 4.56
N SER A 54 7.24 -11.73 3.94
CA SER A 54 8.61 -12.14 3.62
C SER A 54 9.24 -11.36 2.47
N THR A 55 8.43 -10.75 1.60
CA THR A 55 8.92 -9.90 0.52
C THR A 55 9.70 -8.73 1.12
N TRP A 56 10.96 -8.58 0.71
CA TRP A 56 11.86 -7.54 1.23
C TRP A 56 12.01 -7.52 2.76
N ASN A 57 11.76 -8.65 3.45
CA ASN A 57 11.76 -8.74 4.91
C ASN A 57 10.80 -7.74 5.60
N GLN A 58 9.72 -7.40 4.89
CA GLN A 58 8.77 -6.35 5.29
C GLN A 58 8.17 -6.57 6.68
N GLY A 59 7.87 -7.83 7.03
CA GLY A 59 7.27 -8.13 8.33
C GLY A 59 8.19 -7.80 9.51
N VAL A 60 9.48 -8.17 9.41
CA VAL A 60 10.47 -7.86 10.46
C VAL A 60 10.64 -6.35 10.60
N ILE A 61 10.79 -5.65 9.47
CA ILE A 61 10.95 -4.19 9.48
C ILE A 61 9.70 -3.48 9.99
N ALA A 62 8.50 -3.93 9.65
CA ALA A 62 7.28 -3.33 10.17
C ALA A 62 7.22 -3.38 11.70
N TYR A 63 7.55 -4.51 12.30
CA TYR A 63 7.65 -4.62 13.76
C TYR A 63 8.77 -3.74 14.33
N SER A 64 9.93 -3.70 13.69
CA SER A 64 11.03 -2.80 14.06
C SER A 64 10.63 -1.32 14.00
N PHE A 65 9.71 -0.96 13.12
CA PHE A 65 9.15 0.39 13.01
C PHE A 65 8.09 0.70 14.07
N GLY A 66 7.57 -0.30 14.78
CA GLY A 66 6.54 -0.12 15.79
C GLY A 66 5.13 -0.43 15.28
N THR A 67 4.98 -1.26 14.25
CA THR A 67 3.69 -1.80 13.85
C THR A 67 3.21 -2.82 14.89
N ASP A 68 1.96 -2.70 15.32
CA ASP A 68 1.35 -3.64 16.29
C ASP A 68 0.71 -4.85 15.59
N THR A 69 0.12 -4.59 14.43
CA THR A 69 -0.65 -5.61 13.71
C THR A 69 -0.36 -5.54 12.22
N ILE A 70 0.03 -6.67 11.67
CA ILE A 70 0.19 -6.83 10.23
C ILE A 70 -0.96 -7.69 9.71
N ILE A 71 -1.66 -7.19 8.71
CA ILE A 71 -2.70 -7.89 7.96
C ILE A 71 -2.17 -8.04 6.54
N ALA A 72 -1.90 -9.26 6.11
CA ALA A 72 -1.16 -9.50 4.89
C ALA A 72 -1.87 -10.51 3.98
N TYR A 73 -1.22 -10.94 2.93
CA TYR A 73 -1.72 -11.77 1.84
C TYR A 73 -2.74 -12.85 2.24
N HIS A 74 -2.50 -13.58 3.34
CA HIS A 74 -3.38 -14.68 3.77
C HIS A 74 -4.63 -14.21 4.53
N ASP A 75 -4.68 -12.95 4.91
CA ASP A 75 -5.78 -12.36 5.68
C ASP A 75 -6.82 -11.68 4.77
N PHE A 76 -6.59 -11.73 3.46
CA PHE A 76 -7.48 -11.20 2.44
C PHE A 76 -8.00 -12.31 1.52
N GLU A 77 -9.26 -12.20 1.15
CA GLU A 77 -9.83 -13.05 0.11
C GLU A 77 -9.21 -12.72 -1.25
N LEU A 78 -8.81 -13.75 -1.99
CA LEU A 78 -8.23 -13.61 -3.32
C LEU A 78 -9.34 -13.34 -4.35
N THR A 79 -9.68 -12.09 -4.53
CA THR A 79 -10.67 -11.62 -5.50
C THR A 79 -10.06 -10.56 -6.42
N GLU A 80 -10.61 -10.41 -7.64
CA GLU A 80 -10.02 -9.56 -8.68
C GLU A 80 -8.52 -9.88 -8.91
N ALA A 81 -8.16 -11.16 -8.84
CA ALA A 81 -6.77 -11.60 -8.83
C ALA A 81 -6.11 -11.46 -10.22
N PHE A 82 -5.08 -10.63 -10.31
CA PHE A 82 -4.32 -10.44 -11.53
C PHE A 82 -2.83 -10.17 -11.26
N GLY A 83 -2.09 -9.88 -12.33
CA GLY A 83 -0.64 -9.69 -12.26
C GLY A 83 0.14 -11.00 -12.18
N THR A 84 1.46 -10.91 -12.20
CA THR A 84 2.37 -12.06 -12.24
C THR A 84 2.21 -13.00 -11.05
N HIS A 85 1.94 -12.44 -9.88
CA HIS A 85 1.82 -13.20 -8.63
C HIS A 85 0.37 -13.45 -8.21
N LYS A 86 -0.61 -13.11 -9.06
CA LYS A 86 -2.04 -13.24 -8.76
C LYS A 86 -2.38 -12.72 -7.36
N ARG A 87 -2.15 -11.43 -7.15
CA ARG A 87 -2.57 -10.74 -5.94
C ARG A 87 -3.98 -10.20 -6.10
N THR A 88 -4.68 -10.07 -4.99
CA THR A 88 -5.95 -9.34 -4.92
C THR A 88 -5.78 -7.94 -5.49
N GLY A 89 -6.67 -7.53 -6.38
CA GLY A 89 -6.64 -6.19 -6.97
C GLY A 89 -6.92 -5.10 -5.92
N ASP A 90 -6.40 -3.90 -6.14
CA ASP A 90 -6.52 -2.78 -5.21
C ASP A 90 -7.97 -2.40 -4.91
N GLY A 91 -8.88 -2.59 -5.87
CA GLY A 91 -10.32 -2.38 -5.66
C GLY A 91 -10.87 -3.28 -4.57
N SER A 92 -10.62 -4.58 -4.69
CA SER A 92 -11.01 -5.57 -3.70
C SER A 92 -10.25 -5.41 -2.38
N PHE A 93 -8.93 -5.14 -2.43
CA PHE A 93 -8.13 -4.92 -1.24
C PHE A 93 -8.69 -3.79 -0.36
N LEU A 94 -8.91 -2.61 -0.94
CA LEU A 94 -9.43 -1.46 -0.20
C LEU A 94 -10.87 -1.67 0.26
N ALA A 95 -11.70 -2.40 -0.51
CA ALA A 95 -13.02 -2.79 -0.07
C ALA A 95 -12.99 -3.73 1.16
N GLN A 96 -12.05 -4.67 1.20
CA GLN A 96 -11.85 -5.55 2.35
C GLN A 96 -11.26 -4.79 3.55
N CYS A 97 -10.36 -3.82 3.34
CA CYS A 97 -9.90 -2.92 4.40
C CYS A 97 -11.07 -2.15 5.02
N ARG A 98 -11.95 -1.59 4.19
CA ARG A 98 -13.19 -0.95 4.65
C ARG A 98 -14.02 -1.89 5.51
N GLN A 99 -14.29 -3.12 5.04
CA GLN A 99 -15.08 -4.10 5.79
C GLN A 99 -14.46 -4.42 7.17
N LYS A 100 -13.13 -4.49 7.26
CA LYS A 100 -12.43 -4.72 8.52
C LYS A 100 -12.61 -3.54 9.50
N ILE A 101 -12.64 -2.30 8.99
CA ILE A 101 -12.95 -1.11 9.80
C ILE A 101 -14.41 -1.17 10.27
N GLU A 102 -15.35 -1.44 9.38
CA GLU A 102 -16.79 -1.52 9.68
C GLU A 102 -17.12 -2.59 10.72
N LYS A 103 -16.42 -3.73 10.69
CA LYS A 103 -16.56 -4.81 11.69
C LYS A 103 -15.81 -4.51 13.00
N GLY A 104 -15.06 -3.43 13.10
CA GLY A 104 -14.23 -3.14 14.28
C GLY A 104 -13.06 -4.09 14.49
N GLU A 105 -12.62 -4.77 13.43
CA GLU A 105 -11.41 -5.61 13.47
C GLU A 105 -10.15 -4.75 13.54
N ILE A 106 -10.16 -3.61 12.86
CA ILE A 106 -9.13 -2.57 12.88
C ILE A 106 -9.76 -1.20 13.10
N TRP A 107 -8.97 -0.24 13.60
CA TRP A 107 -9.41 1.13 13.90
C TRP A 107 -10.68 1.15 14.76
N LYS A 108 -10.60 0.59 15.93
CA LYS A 108 -11.71 0.54 16.89
C LYS A 108 -12.06 1.93 17.40
N LYS A 109 -13.29 2.09 17.86
CA LYS A 109 -13.75 3.35 18.43
C LYS A 109 -12.83 3.85 19.55
N GLY A 110 -12.34 5.08 19.42
CA GLY A 110 -11.46 5.73 20.38
C GLY A 110 -9.99 5.32 20.25
N GLU A 111 -9.60 4.54 19.27
CA GLU A 111 -8.18 4.30 18.95
C GLU A 111 -7.59 5.49 18.16
N ASN A 112 -6.39 5.91 18.56
CA ASN A 112 -5.52 6.75 17.74
C ASN A 112 -4.72 5.82 16.82
N VAL A 113 -4.91 5.92 15.52
CA VAL A 113 -4.42 4.93 14.57
C VAL A 113 -3.40 5.51 13.61
N TYR A 114 -2.27 4.83 13.46
CA TYR A 114 -1.46 4.90 12.26
C TYR A 114 -1.77 3.68 11.40
N MET A 115 -2.16 3.91 10.15
CA MET A 115 -2.49 2.82 9.23
C MET A 115 -1.75 2.99 7.91
N GLN A 116 -0.92 2.02 7.57
CA GLN A 116 -0.21 1.97 6.29
C GLN A 116 -0.88 0.94 5.39
N LEU A 117 -1.37 1.39 4.24
CA LEU A 117 -1.97 0.55 3.20
C LEU A 117 -1.00 0.46 2.03
N VAL A 118 -0.56 -0.75 1.69
CA VAL A 118 0.36 -0.97 0.57
C VAL A 118 -0.38 -1.70 -0.55
N THR A 119 -0.69 -0.95 -1.60
CA THR A 119 -1.36 -1.46 -2.81
C THR A 119 -0.38 -2.20 -3.72
N TYR A 120 -0.89 -2.94 -4.70
CA TYR A 120 -0.05 -3.78 -5.57
C TYR A 120 -0.40 -3.69 -7.06
N SER A 121 -1.60 -3.25 -7.42
CA SER A 121 -2.08 -3.28 -8.82
C SER A 121 -1.22 -2.46 -9.78
N GLY A 122 -0.58 -1.41 -9.28
CA GLY A 122 0.37 -0.60 -10.04
C GLY A 122 1.70 -1.27 -10.36
N HIS A 123 1.91 -2.54 -9.94
CA HIS A 123 3.16 -3.26 -10.23
C HIS A 123 3.18 -3.83 -11.66
N ALA A 124 4.35 -3.77 -12.31
CA ALA A 124 4.56 -4.39 -13.63
C ALA A 124 4.13 -5.89 -13.61
N PRO A 125 3.60 -6.41 -14.71
CA PRO A 125 3.55 -5.91 -16.09
C PRO A 125 2.37 -5.00 -16.43
N PHE A 126 1.62 -4.46 -15.48
CA PHE A 126 0.47 -3.54 -15.64
C PHE A 126 -0.73 -4.16 -16.37
N LYS A 127 -0.90 -5.47 -16.33
CA LYS A 127 -1.96 -6.18 -17.05
C LYS A 127 -3.21 -6.29 -16.20
N LEU A 128 -4.11 -5.34 -16.41
CA LEU A 128 -5.43 -5.35 -15.80
C LEU A 128 -6.38 -6.24 -16.63
N PRO A 129 -7.19 -7.12 -16.02
CA PRO A 129 -8.26 -7.84 -16.70
C PRO A 129 -9.22 -6.88 -17.43
N GLU A 130 -9.75 -7.30 -18.57
CA GLU A 130 -10.58 -6.42 -19.42
C GLU A 130 -11.82 -5.91 -18.70
N GLU A 131 -12.43 -6.76 -17.90
CA GLU A 131 -13.63 -6.43 -17.10
C GLU A 131 -13.37 -5.36 -16.00
N LEU A 132 -12.12 -5.11 -15.65
CA LEU A 132 -11.74 -4.09 -14.68
C LEU A 132 -11.27 -2.77 -15.33
N LYS A 133 -11.13 -2.76 -16.66
CA LYS A 133 -10.73 -1.57 -17.40
C LYS A 133 -11.93 -0.64 -17.61
N GLU A 134 -11.78 0.60 -17.17
CA GLU A 134 -12.81 1.62 -17.34
C GLU A 134 -12.52 2.57 -18.49
N ILE A 135 -11.26 2.65 -18.89
CA ILE A 135 -10.79 3.56 -19.93
C ILE A 135 -9.91 2.78 -20.89
N HIS A 136 -10.14 3.01 -22.16
CA HIS A 136 -9.25 2.57 -23.24
C HIS A 136 -8.60 3.82 -23.85
N PHE A 137 -7.29 3.88 -23.75
CA PHE A 137 -6.53 4.98 -24.35
C PHE A 137 -6.31 4.74 -25.84
N SER A 138 -5.90 5.77 -26.55
CA SER A 138 -5.65 5.71 -27.98
C SER A 138 -4.63 4.62 -28.33
N PRO A 139 -4.87 3.80 -29.39
CA PRO A 139 -3.89 2.84 -29.87
C PRO A 139 -2.60 3.49 -30.41
N ALA A 140 -2.56 4.81 -30.57
CA ALA A 140 -1.35 5.54 -30.91
C ALA A 140 -0.38 5.66 -29.71
N ILE A 141 -0.85 5.40 -28.49
CA ILE A 141 0.00 5.38 -27.29
C ILE A 141 0.68 4.01 -27.21
N PRO A 142 1.99 3.94 -26.90
CA PRO A 142 2.69 2.67 -26.70
C PRO A 142 1.93 1.76 -25.72
N GLN A 143 1.82 0.47 -26.04
CA GLN A 143 1.00 -0.47 -25.25
C GLN A 143 1.38 -0.49 -23.79
N LYS A 144 2.66 -0.41 -23.45
CA LYS A 144 3.15 -0.40 -22.07
C LYS A 144 2.65 0.82 -21.28
N MET A 145 2.65 1.99 -21.91
CA MET A 145 2.13 3.21 -21.33
C MET A 145 0.61 3.11 -21.16
N ASN A 146 -0.08 2.58 -22.15
CA ASN A 146 -1.53 2.35 -22.12
C ASN A 146 -1.91 1.44 -20.94
N ASP A 147 -1.22 0.31 -20.78
CA ASP A 147 -1.43 -0.64 -19.69
C ASP A 147 -1.17 0.03 -18.31
N TYR A 148 -0.09 0.81 -18.19
CA TYR A 148 0.24 1.54 -16.98
C TYR A 148 -0.84 2.56 -16.61
N MET A 149 -1.25 3.40 -17.55
CA MET A 149 -2.27 4.44 -17.32
C MET A 149 -3.63 3.82 -16.96
N THR A 150 -4.00 2.72 -17.62
CA THR A 150 -5.23 1.98 -17.34
C THR A 150 -5.22 1.39 -15.92
N THR A 151 -4.10 0.81 -15.51
CA THR A 151 -3.92 0.26 -14.15
C THR A 151 -3.90 1.38 -13.11
N ALA A 152 -3.23 2.51 -13.39
CA ALA A 152 -3.22 3.67 -12.51
C ALA A 152 -4.65 4.22 -12.31
N ARG A 153 -5.46 4.28 -13.37
CA ARG A 153 -6.88 4.68 -13.28
C ARG A 153 -7.70 3.76 -12.40
N TYR A 154 -7.47 2.44 -12.49
CA TYR A 154 -8.14 1.47 -11.61
C TYR A 154 -7.79 1.69 -10.13
N THR A 155 -6.51 1.86 -9.82
CA THR A 155 -6.05 2.12 -8.45
C THR A 155 -6.57 3.48 -7.93
N ASP A 156 -6.51 4.53 -8.74
CA ASP A 156 -7.06 5.86 -8.41
C ASP A 156 -8.54 5.79 -8.00
N LYS A 157 -9.35 5.09 -8.78
CA LYS A 157 -10.77 4.88 -8.46
C LYS A 157 -10.96 4.11 -7.16
N ALA A 158 -10.16 3.08 -6.93
CA ALA A 158 -10.22 2.30 -5.70
C ALA A 158 -9.89 3.16 -4.47
N ILE A 159 -8.84 3.98 -4.56
CA ILE A 159 -8.46 4.96 -3.53
C ILE A 159 -9.58 5.97 -3.32
N GLY A 160 -10.14 6.53 -4.40
CA GLY A 160 -11.25 7.48 -4.32
C GLY A 160 -12.45 6.93 -3.55
N LYS A 161 -12.89 5.70 -3.86
CA LYS A 161 -13.98 5.02 -3.13
C LYS A 161 -13.65 4.82 -1.65
N PHE A 162 -12.42 4.48 -1.34
CA PHE A 162 -11.98 4.30 0.05
C PHE A 162 -11.96 5.62 0.81
N VAL A 163 -11.48 6.69 0.21
CA VAL A 163 -11.49 8.05 0.79
C VAL A 163 -12.93 8.54 1.02
N GLU A 164 -13.84 8.32 0.06
CA GLU A 164 -15.27 8.66 0.25
C GLU A 164 -15.88 7.91 1.42
N TYR A 165 -15.50 6.65 1.62
CA TYR A 165 -15.90 5.91 2.82
C TYR A 165 -15.31 6.54 4.10
N LEU A 166 -14.02 6.87 4.11
CA LEU A 166 -13.39 7.50 5.29
C LEU A 166 -14.09 8.81 5.68
N LYS A 167 -14.57 9.59 4.72
CA LYS A 167 -15.36 10.81 4.97
C LYS A 167 -16.66 10.58 5.74
N THR A 168 -17.16 9.35 5.76
CA THR A 168 -18.35 8.99 6.55
C THR A 168 -18.06 8.67 8.01
N LEU A 169 -16.79 8.55 8.38
CA LEU A 169 -16.38 8.18 9.73
C LEU A 169 -16.34 9.42 10.64
N PRO A 170 -16.79 9.30 11.90
CA PRO A 170 -16.81 10.42 12.85
C PRO A 170 -15.43 11.07 13.09
N GLN A 171 -14.36 10.31 12.96
CA GLN A 171 -12.98 10.75 13.18
C GLN A 171 -12.31 11.33 11.92
N TYR A 172 -13.04 11.49 10.82
CA TYR A 172 -12.46 11.94 9.54
C TYR A 172 -11.76 13.31 9.66
N ASP A 173 -12.38 14.26 10.35
CA ASP A 173 -11.84 15.61 10.49
C ASP A 173 -10.53 15.67 11.31
N GLU A 174 -10.23 14.61 12.07
CA GLU A 174 -8.99 14.44 12.82
C GLU A 174 -7.99 13.50 12.10
N THR A 175 -8.27 13.11 10.86
CA THR A 175 -7.48 12.15 10.10
C THR A 175 -6.61 12.84 9.05
N LEU A 176 -5.31 12.61 9.09
CA LEU A 176 -4.40 12.97 8.02
C LEU A 176 -4.28 11.82 7.04
N ILE A 177 -4.62 12.06 5.78
CA ILE A 177 -4.49 11.10 4.68
C ILE A 177 -3.29 11.50 3.82
N VAL A 178 -2.35 10.57 3.63
CA VAL A 178 -1.19 10.74 2.75
C VAL A 178 -1.25 9.69 1.65
N ILE A 179 -1.25 10.13 0.39
CA ILE A 179 -1.24 9.27 -0.80
C ILE A 179 0.04 9.56 -1.56
N THR A 180 0.84 8.54 -1.82
CA THR A 180 2.11 8.69 -2.52
C THR A 180 2.46 7.46 -3.35
N GLY A 181 3.24 7.65 -4.41
CA GLY A 181 3.92 6.55 -5.07
C GLY A 181 5.14 6.09 -4.27
N ASP A 182 5.50 4.84 -4.42
CA ASP A 182 6.65 4.24 -3.74
C ASP A 182 7.95 4.33 -4.56
N HIS A 183 7.86 4.39 -5.87
CA HIS A 183 8.96 4.60 -6.80
C HIS A 183 8.44 4.84 -8.23
N GLU A 184 9.34 5.14 -9.14
CA GLU A 184 9.03 5.33 -10.56
C GLU A 184 8.56 4.03 -11.21
N GLY A 185 7.36 4.03 -11.81
CA GLY A 185 6.71 2.83 -12.35
C GLY A 185 7.25 2.38 -13.71
N LEU A 186 7.66 3.33 -14.56
CA LEU A 186 8.06 3.07 -15.95
C LEU A 186 9.57 3.16 -16.22
N ALA A 187 10.39 3.37 -15.19
CA ALA A 187 11.83 3.57 -15.35
C ALA A 187 12.54 2.45 -16.14
N THR A 188 12.11 1.20 -15.95
CA THR A 188 12.69 0.02 -16.62
C THR A 188 12.19 -0.19 -18.05
N TYR A 189 11.21 0.61 -18.51
CA TYR A 189 10.56 0.47 -19.80
C TYR A 189 10.79 1.69 -20.72
N ARG A 190 11.77 2.53 -20.41
CA ARG A 190 12.02 3.79 -21.16
C ARG A 190 12.27 3.57 -22.66
N GLU A 191 12.85 2.43 -23.04
CA GLU A 191 13.10 2.09 -24.45
C GLU A 191 11.84 1.62 -25.18
N GLU A 192 10.78 1.26 -24.45
CA GLU A 192 9.50 0.81 -25.00
C GLU A 192 8.45 1.95 -25.09
N LEU A 193 8.81 3.14 -24.61
CA LEU A 193 7.96 4.33 -24.56
C LEU A 193 8.31 5.33 -25.68
#